data_42d20b43fa4d48ea43719d581904cef3
#
_entry.id   42d20b43fa4d48ea43719d581904cef3
#
_cell.length_a   1.000
_cell.length_b   1.000
_cell.length_c   1.000
_cell.angle_alpha   90.00
_cell.angle_beta   90.00
_cell.angle_gamma   90.00
#
_symmetry.space_group_name_H-M   'P 1'
#
loop_
_entity.id
_entity.type
_entity.pdbx_description
1 polymer ?
#
loop_
_entity_poly.entity_id
_entity_poly.type
_entity_poly.pdbx_seq_one_letter_code
_entity_poly.pdbx_strand_id
1 'polypeptide(L)'
;MGYIGIKPAASFTSFATQTFSTSATSSYTLDHAVTNENELALFINNVRQQPGSGNAYTATGTALTLSANTASTDTMYAVFLGRALQTVNPPAASVGATQLADTLISGKTALAATPADTDEFLISDAGTLKRIDYSYIKSTPGLVFLNSQTASSSASVVFNSTYITSTYEVYKIFATDIIAASDNVNFRTHYSDDNGSNYDKTFRMAVLGLDDTNSSMIYNQEGSGSGTTTINANRPGTDADEQNNMEFTLYKPSGGYGYAHYIMALGGSNDRMSVQIGALRVGESDAINNIKFDFASGNIASGTFRLYGITNS
;
A
#
# COMPACT_ATOMS: atom_id res chain seq x y z
N MET A 1 49.60 -8.04 16.71
CA MET A 1 48.26 -8.35 17.20
C MET A 1 47.55 -7.05 17.53
N GLY A 2 46.42 -6.75 16.89
CA GLY A 2 45.61 -5.58 17.26
C GLY A 2 44.94 -5.81 18.61
N TYR A 3 44.88 -4.80 19.45
CA TYR A 3 44.20 -4.84 20.72
C TYR A 3 42.70 -5.03 20.50
N ILE A 4 42.15 -6.13 21.01
CA ILE A 4 40.71 -6.44 20.91
C ILE A 4 40.04 -5.88 22.15
N GLY A 5 39.44 -4.70 22.04
CA GLY A 5 38.72 -4.03 23.13
C GLY A 5 38.75 -2.52 23.01
N ILE A 6 38.03 -1.84 23.90
CA ILE A 6 38.05 -0.38 24.01
C ILE A 6 39.43 0.04 24.51
N LYS A 7 40.06 1.03 23.86
CA LYS A 7 41.35 1.55 24.28
C LYS A 7 41.27 1.93 25.75
N PRO A 8 42.21 1.48 26.63
CA PRO A 8 42.14 1.74 28.08
C PRO A 8 41.98 3.22 28.45
N ALA A 9 42.59 4.11 27.69
CA ALA A 9 42.48 5.55 27.90
C ALA A 9 41.09 6.14 27.59
N ALA A 10 40.25 5.44 26.79
CA ALA A 10 38.91 5.90 26.46
C ALA A 10 37.83 5.45 27.46
N SER A 11 38.15 4.50 28.32
CA SER A 11 37.25 3.93 29.34
C SER A 11 37.56 4.38 30.78
N PHE A 12 38.61 5.18 30.97
CA PHE A 12 38.98 5.64 32.31
C PHE A 12 38.21 6.94 32.65
N THR A 13 37.15 6.83 33.44
CA THR A 13 36.52 7.97 34.11
C THR A 13 37.08 8.06 35.52
N SER A 14 37.65 9.21 35.88
CA SER A 14 38.06 9.47 37.27
C SER A 14 36.84 9.38 38.18
N PHE A 15 37.02 8.88 39.41
CA PHE A 15 35.98 8.94 40.43
C PHE A 15 35.66 10.41 40.74
N ALA A 16 34.35 10.71 40.75
CA ALA A 16 33.91 12.03 41.18
C ALA A 16 34.06 12.17 42.68
N THR A 17 34.46 13.36 43.14
CA THR A 17 34.56 13.70 44.55
C THR A 17 33.68 14.90 44.85
N GLN A 18 33.07 14.94 46.02
CA GLN A 18 32.27 16.07 46.50
C GLN A 18 32.76 16.45 47.92
N THR A 19 33.01 17.72 48.16
CA THR A 19 33.29 18.27 49.46
C THR A 19 32.03 18.92 50.02
N PHE A 20 31.74 18.69 51.30
CA PHE A 20 30.54 19.23 51.94
C PHE A 20 30.91 20.38 52.89
N SER A 21 30.09 21.40 52.92
CA SER A 21 30.11 22.41 53.95
C SER A 21 29.43 21.85 55.21
N THR A 22 30.17 21.52 56.20
CA THR A 22 29.68 20.94 57.47
C THR A 22 28.99 21.99 58.34
N SER A 23 27.88 21.59 58.94
CA SER A 23 27.13 22.40 59.90
C SER A 23 26.46 21.44 60.90
N ALA A 24 25.74 21.95 61.89
CA ALA A 24 25.02 21.09 62.83
C ALA A 24 23.84 20.35 62.24
N THR A 25 24.10 19.55 61.18
CA THR A 25 23.09 18.77 60.46
C THR A 25 23.57 17.36 60.16
N SER A 26 22.66 16.42 60.00
CA SER A 26 22.92 15.05 59.56
C SER A 26 22.44 14.79 58.11
N SER A 27 21.79 15.77 57.47
CA SER A 27 21.26 15.62 56.14
C SER A 27 22.04 16.45 55.11
N TYR A 28 22.49 15.82 54.04
CA TYR A 28 23.29 16.44 52.96
C TYR A 28 22.73 16.02 51.61
N THR A 29 23.03 16.82 50.58
CA THR A 29 22.67 16.54 49.21
C THR A 29 23.91 16.14 48.42
N LEU A 30 23.84 15.03 47.70
CA LEU A 30 24.87 14.55 46.81
C LEU A 30 24.74 15.23 45.42
N ASP A 31 25.87 15.57 44.82
CA ASP A 31 25.94 16.12 43.47
C ASP A 31 25.55 15.07 42.39
N HIS A 32 25.70 13.79 42.72
CA HIS A 32 25.35 12.66 41.87
C HIS A 32 24.46 11.69 42.65
N ALA A 33 23.38 11.24 41.99
CA ALA A 33 22.53 10.23 42.58
C ALA A 33 23.24 8.88 42.70
N VAL A 34 23.04 8.19 43.83
CA VAL A 34 23.49 6.82 44.10
C VAL A 34 22.29 5.89 44.29
N THR A 35 22.45 4.61 43.95
CA THR A 35 21.41 3.59 44.16
C THR A 35 21.32 3.23 45.67
N ASN A 36 22.47 3.13 46.30
CA ASN A 36 22.59 2.86 47.73
C ASN A 36 23.93 3.39 48.28
N GLU A 37 24.06 3.37 49.57
CA GLU A 37 25.22 3.88 50.31
C GLU A 37 26.57 3.20 49.97
N ASN A 38 26.57 1.99 49.39
CA ASN A 38 27.79 1.28 49.04
C ASN A 38 28.47 1.86 47.79
N GLU A 39 27.76 2.68 47.02
CA GLU A 39 28.30 3.40 45.85
C GLU A 39 29.09 4.66 46.26
N LEU A 40 29.19 4.93 47.57
CA LEU A 40 29.82 6.10 48.13
C LEU A 40 30.88 5.71 49.17
N ALA A 41 32.05 6.30 49.10
CA ALA A 41 32.99 6.30 50.21
C ALA A 41 32.99 7.68 50.89
N LEU A 42 32.41 7.76 52.09
CA LEU A 42 32.29 8.97 52.86
C LEU A 42 33.44 9.06 53.87
N PHE A 43 34.02 10.24 53.96
CA PHE A 43 35.10 10.54 54.90
C PHE A 43 34.75 11.77 55.79
N ILE A 44 34.90 11.65 57.08
CA ILE A 44 34.77 12.77 58.04
C ILE A 44 36.06 12.85 58.76
N ASN A 45 36.72 14.03 58.80
CA ASN A 45 38.03 14.26 59.39
C ASN A 45 39.06 13.23 58.89
N ASN A 46 39.04 12.87 57.58
CA ASN A 46 39.86 11.87 56.93
C ASN A 46 39.63 10.41 57.40
N VAL A 47 38.66 10.15 58.27
CA VAL A 47 38.29 8.80 58.69
C VAL A 47 37.10 8.31 57.79
N ARG A 48 37.32 7.15 57.19
CA ARG A 48 36.26 6.51 56.37
C ARG A 48 35.09 6.10 57.27
N GLN A 49 33.90 6.50 56.88
CA GLN A 49 32.68 6.15 57.56
C GLN A 49 32.11 4.84 57.05
N GLN A 50 31.47 4.06 57.91
CA GLN A 50 30.85 2.79 57.53
C GLN A 50 29.43 3.04 56.93
N PRO A 51 29.14 2.53 55.71
CA PRO A 51 27.80 2.63 55.12
C PRO A 51 26.81 1.66 55.76
N GLY A 52 25.52 1.97 55.67
CA GLY A 52 24.42 1.09 55.99
C GLY A 52 23.52 1.56 57.13
N SER A 53 22.30 1.05 57.15
CA SER A 53 21.35 1.32 58.22
C SER A 53 21.88 0.85 59.59
N GLY A 54 21.84 1.73 60.56
CA GLY A 54 22.48 1.50 61.90
C GLY A 54 23.97 1.75 61.95
N ASN A 55 24.65 2.11 60.87
CA ASN A 55 26.02 2.53 60.79
C ASN A 55 26.16 4.07 60.70
N ALA A 56 27.28 4.55 60.16
CA ALA A 56 27.55 5.98 60.14
C ALA A 56 26.71 6.78 59.17
N TYR A 57 26.30 6.18 58.03
CA TYR A 57 25.44 6.88 57.03
C TYR A 57 24.66 5.94 56.14
N THR A 58 23.57 6.47 55.59
CA THR A 58 22.82 5.90 54.48
C THR A 58 22.75 6.89 53.31
N ALA A 59 22.65 6.38 52.06
CA ALA A 59 22.50 7.23 50.90
C ALA A 59 21.57 6.55 49.87
N THR A 60 20.66 7.33 49.29
CA THR A 60 19.82 6.89 48.18
C THR A 60 19.36 8.10 47.34
N GLY A 61 19.36 7.96 46.01
CA GLY A 61 19.19 9.12 45.13
C GLY A 61 20.27 10.19 45.47
N THR A 62 19.87 11.41 45.64
CA THR A 62 20.77 12.51 46.07
C THR A 62 20.75 12.76 47.56
N ALA A 63 20.02 11.96 48.33
CA ALA A 63 19.96 12.13 49.79
C ALA A 63 21.10 11.36 50.47
N LEU A 64 21.88 12.04 51.30
CA LEU A 64 22.87 11.48 52.23
C LEU A 64 22.44 11.81 53.63
N THR A 65 22.25 10.78 54.48
CA THR A 65 21.84 10.92 55.88
C THR A 65 22.87 10.29 56.79
N LEU A 66 23.40 11.06 57.71
CA LEU A 66 24.34 10.62 58.75
C LEU A 66 23.60 10.16 59.99
N SER A 67 24.21 9.27 60.78
CA SER A 67 23.70 8.81 62.07
C SER A 67 23.74 9.86 63.15
N ALA A 68 24.58 10.89 62.99
CA ALA A 68 24.74 12.03 63.94
C ALA A 68 25.07 13.32 63.18
N ASN A 69 24.74 14.47 63.79
CA ASN A 69 25.06 15.76 63.19
C ASN A 69 26.61 15.96 63.17
N THR A 70 27.09 16.58 62.07
CA THR A 70 28.50 17.06 62.03
C THR A 70 28.64 18.33 62.81
N ALA A 71 29.87 18.62 63.22
CA ALA A 71 30.28 19.94 63.76
C ALA A 71 30.74 20.86 62.62
N SER A 72 30.58 22.16 62.75
CA SER A 72 31.04 23.14 61.75
C SER A 72 32.58 23.13 61.55
N THR A 73 33.31 22.51 62.45
CA THR A 73 34.78 22.32 62.41
C THR A 73 35.17 21.03 61.68
N ASP A 74 34.21 20.13 61.35
CA ASP A 74 34.51 18.88 60.68
C ASP A 74 34.83 19.15 59.21
N THR A 75 35.70 18.35 58.63
CA THR A 75 35.94 18.27 57.21
C THR A 75 35.26 17.03 56.71
N MET A 76 34.41 17.18 55.66
CA MET A 76 33.67 16.05 55.09
C MET A 76 33.78 16.05 53.60
N TYR A 77 34.07 14.89 53.01
CA TYR A 77 34.02 14.67 51.58
C TYR A 77 33.60 13.25 51.26
N ALA A 78 33.06 13.08 50.06
CA ALA A 78 32.69 11.79 49.50
C ALA A 78 33.42 11.51 48.20
N VAL A 79 33.71 10.23 47.97
CA VAL A 79 34.18 9.70 46.68
C VAL A 79 33.10 8.77 46.14
N PHE A 80 32.61 9.05 44.96
CA PHE A 80 31.61 8.21 44.28
C PHE A 80 32.32 7.00 43.67
N LEU A 81 32.07 5.79 44.20
CA LEU A 81 32.72 4.53 43.78
C LEU A 81 31.99 3.89 42.58
N GLY A 82 30.75 4.24 42.35
CA GLY A 82 29.94 3.79 41.23
C GLY A 82 29.04 4.90 40.77
N ARG A 83 28.70 4.91 39.49
CA ARG A 83 27.61 5.72 38.96
C ARG A 83 26.43 4.81 38.77
N ALA A 84 25.25 5.21 39.27
CA ALA A 84 24.03 4.65 38.75
C ALA A 84 24.12 4.71 37.22
N LEU A 85 23.93 3.58 36.53
CA LEU A 85 23.77 3.56 35.10
C LEU A 85 22.52 4.41 34.79
N GLN A 86 22.73 5.70 34.60
CA GLN A 86 21.70 6.47 33.95
C GLN A 86 21.44 5.78 32.62
N THR A 87 20.22 5.30 32.41
CA THR A 87 19.73 5.06 31.06
C THR A 87 20.06 6.32 30.29
N VAL A 88 21.07 6.21 29.42
CA VAL A 88 21.54 7.35 28.63
C VAL A 88 20.37 7.76 27.76
N ASN A 89 19.62 8.75 28.24
CA ASN A 89 18.67 9.41 27.34
C ASN A 89 19.54 10.33 26.47
N PRO A 90 19.74 10.00 25.18
CA PRO A 90 20.56 10.82 24.32
C PRO A 90 20.00 12.24 24.31
N PRO A 91 20.86 13.28 24.33
CA PRO A 91 20.38 14.65 24.17
C PRO A 91 19.49 14.79 22.95
N ALA A 92 18.53 15.71 22.99
CA ALA A 92 17.67 15.98 21.85
C ALA A 92 18.52 16.26 20.60
N ALA A 93 18.15 15.66 19.46
CA ALA A 93 18.83 15.74 18.17
C ALA A 93 20.27 15.14 18.11
N SER A 94 20.68 14.35 19.11
CA SER A 94 22.03 13.74 19.13
C SER A 94 22.10 12.36 18.46
N VAL A 95 20.97 11.75 18.12
CA VAL A 95 20.91 10.46 17.41
C VAL A 95 20.84 10.73 15.90
N GLY A 96 21.97 10.60 15.23
CA GLY A 96 22.09 10.74 13.79
C GLY A 96 22.18 9.40 13.07
N ALA A 97 22.41 9.45 11.75
CA ALA A 97 22.50 8.25 10.93
C ALA A 97 23.60 7.27 11.38
N THR A 98 24.70 7.77 11.91
CA THR A 98 25.83 6.95 12.39
C THR A 98 25.53 6.17 13.68
N GLN A 99 24.53 6.58 14.45
CA GLN A 99 24.09 5.90 15.66
C GLN A 99 22.99 4.86 15.38
N LEU A 100 22.38 4.90 14.20
CA LEU A 100 21.41 3.91 13.76
C LEU A 100 22.15 2.75 13.08
N ALA A 101 21.88 1.53 13.52
CA ALA A 101 22.44 0.36 12.84
C ALA A 101 21.82 0.22 11.44
N ASP A 102 22.64 -0.15 10.44
CA ASP A 102 22.16 -0.41 9.06
C ASP A 102 21.08 -1.50 9.03
N THR A 103 21.06 -2.37 10.03
CA THR A 103 20.08 -3.45 10.21
C THR A 103 18.81 -3.00 10.94
N LEU A 104 18.64 -1.72 11.26
CA LEU A 104 17.46 -1.22 11.98
C LEU A 104 16.14 -1.60 11.25
N ILE A 105 16.17 -1.55 9.96
CA ILE A 105 15.03 -1.96 9.09
C ILE A 105 15.26 -3.39 8.59
N SER A 106 16.39 -3.65 7.92
CA SER A 106 16.66 -4.94 7.26
C SER A 106 16.80 -6.12 8.22
N GLY A 107 17.11 -5.86 9.50
CA GLY A 107 17.17 -6.89 10.54
C GLY A 107 15.81 -7.26 11.17
N LYS A 108 14.70 -6.66 10.70
CA LYS A 108 13.35 -7.00 11.16
C LYS A 108 12.73 -8.05 10.25
N THR A 109 11.76 -8.78 10.78
CA THR A 109 10.97 -9.72 9.98
C THR A 109 10.24 -8.94 8.88
N ALA A 110 10.35 -9.42 7.63
CA ALA A 110 9.67 -8.78 6.51
C ALA A 110 8.15 -8.89 6.67
N LEU A 111 7.46 -7.81 6.34
CA LEU A 111 6.01 -7.85 6.14
C LEU A 111 5.73 -8.65 4.87
N ALA A 112 5.16 -9.85 5.00
CA ALA A 112 4.90 -10.77 3.89
C ALA A 112 3.55 -10.51 3.18
N ALA A 113 2.99 -9.32 3.36
CA ALA A 113 1.71 -8.91 2.78
C ALA A 113 1.78 -7.44 2.31
N THR A 114 0.80 -7.02 1.52
CA THR A 114 0.62 -5.60 1.19
C THR A 114 0.37 -4.82 2.48
N PRO A 115 1.06 -3.67 2.69
CA PRO A 115 0.79 -2.83 3.85
C PRO A 115 -0.68 -2.43 3.94
N ALA A 116 -1.21 -2.37 5.15
CA ALA A 116 -2.53 -1.80 5.40
C ALA A 116 -2.50 -0.28 5.20
N ASP A 117 -3.64 0.31 4.86
CA ASP A 117 -3.75 1.75 4.63
C ASP A 117 -3.32 2.59 5.84
N THR A 118 -3.42 2.02 7.04
CA THR A 118 -3.03 2.63 8.32
C THR A 118 -1.59 2.35 8.74
N ASP A 119 -0.82 1.57 7.96
CA ASP A 119 0.61 1.36 8.25
C ASP A 119 1.38 2.66 8.01
N GLU A 120 2.27 2.98 8.92
CA GLU A 120 2.94 4.27 8.96
C GLU A 120 4.40 4.17 8.52
N PHE A 121 4.87 5.18 7.82
CA PHE A 121 6.25 5.35 7.38
C PHE A 121 6.83 6.65 7.92
N LEU A 122 8.11 6.65 8.24
CA LEU A 122 8.83 7.87 8.59
C LEU A 122 9.31 8.57 7.32
N ILE A 123 9.02 9.86 7.22
CA ILE A 123 9.48 10.71 6.12
C ILE A 123 10.15 11.99 6.66
N SER A 124 11.02 12.58 5.86
CA SER A 124 11.53 13.93 6.08
C SER A 124 10.72 14.92 5.23
N ASP A 125 9.91 15.72 5.89
CA ASP A 125 9.16 16.81 5.25
C ASP A 125 9.85 18.13 5.52
N ALA A 126 10.49 18.69 4.51
CA ALA A 126 11.30 19.91 4.59
C ALA A 126 12.30 19.91 5.76
N GLY A 127 12.94 18.77 6.03
CA GLY A 127 13.90 18.60 7.12
C GLY A 127 13.29 18.25 8.48
N THR A 128 11.97 18.17 8.57
CA THR A 128 11.26 17.74 9.79
C THR A 128 10.82 16.29 9.65
N LEU A 129 11.15 15.46 10.66
CA LEU A 129 10.73 14.07 10.68
C LEU A 129 9.22 14.00 10.97
N LYS A 130 8.48 13.36 10.06
CA LYS A 130 7.04 13.12 10.18
C LYS A 130 6.71 11.67 9.89
N ARG A 131 5.52 11.24 10.29
CA ARG A 131 4.93 9.98 9.84
C ARG A 131 3.96 10.25 8.68
N ILE A 132 3.81 9.27 7.80
CA ILE A 132 2.82 9.27 6.75
C ILE A 132 2.19 7.87 6.66
N ASP A 133 0.87 7.81 6.52
CA ASP A 133 0.17 6.54 6.34
C ASP A 133 0.38 6.01 4.92
N TYR A 134 0.39 4.68 4.75
CA TYR A 134 0.55 4.03 3.44
C TYR A 134 -0.51 4.49 2.43
N SER A 135 -1.72 4.80 2.89
CA SER A 135 -2.81 5.32 2.05
C SER A 135 -2.41 6.55 1.22
N TYR A 136 -1.48 7.37 1.71
CA TYR A 136 -0.98 8.56 1.01
C TYR A 136 0.24 8.30 0.12
N ILE A 137 0.91 7.16 0.29
CA ILE A 137 2.11 6.80 -0.48
C ILE A 137 1.74 5.91 -1.67
N LYS A 138 0.77 5.03 -1.47
CA LYS A 138 0.33 4.12 -2.54
C LYS A 138 -0.22 4.91 -3.71
N SER A 139 0.26 4.59 -4.90
CA SER A 139 -0.37 5.13 -6.11
C SER A 139 -1.75 4.52 -6.28
N THR A 140 -2.76 5.34 -6.55
CA THR A 140 -4.04 4.86 -7.05
C THR A 140 -3.82 4.49 -8.51
N PRO A 141 -3.86 3.22 -8.92
CA PRO A 141 -3.69 2.86 -10.32
C PRO A 141 -4.81 3.49 -11.13
N GLY A 142 -4.48 4.11 -12.27
CA GLY A 142 -5.49 4.69 -13.19
C GLY A 142 -6.44 3.62 -13.74
N LEU A 143 -5.95 2.38 -13.90
CA LEU A 143 -6.73 1.18 -14.24
C LEU A 143 -6.73 0.24 -13.05
N VAL A 144 -7.88 0.05 -12.43
CA VAL A 144 -8.09 -0.92 -11.34
C VAL A 144 -8.61 -2.21 -11.91
N PHE A 145 -7.87 -3.30 -11.76
CA PHE A 145 -8.34 -4.63 -12.16
C PHE A 145 -9.52 -5.06 -11.29
N LEU A 146 -10.62 -5.46 -11.93
CA LEU A 146 -11.85 -5.87 -11.26
C LEU A 146 -12.14 -7.37 -11.39
N ASN A 147 -11.99 -7.92 -12.60
CA ASN A 147 -12.28 -9.32 -12.86
C ASN A 147 -11.61 -9.82 -14.15
N SER A 148 -11.35 -11.13 -14.21
CA SER A 148 -10.95 -11.82 -15.42
C SER A 148 -11.78 -13.08 -15.59
N GLN A 149 -12.30 -13.29 -16.80
CA GLN A 149 -13.04 -14.49 -17.17
C GLN A 149 -12.41 -15.12 -18.42
N THR A 150 -12.13 -16.42 -18.34
CA THR A 150 -11.65 -17.20 -19.46
C THR A 150 -12.80 -18.07 -19.98
N ALA A 151 -13.16 -17.85 -21.22
CA ALA A 151 -14.14 -18.71 -21.91
C ALA A 151 -13.46 -20.01 -22.34
N SER A 152 -14.13 -21.12 -22.14
CA SER A 152 -13.77 -22.46 -22.62
C SER A 152 -15.06 -23.16 -22.98
N SER A 153 -15.43 -23.11 -24.25
CA SER A 153 -16.74 -23.60 -24.74
C SER A 153 -17.91 -22.96 -23.97
N SER A 154 -17.83 -21.69 -23.66
CA SER A 154 -18.78 -20.94 -22.82
C SER A 154 -19.89 -20.32 -23.67
N ALA A 155 -21.13 -20.44 -23.23
CA ALA A 155 -22.27 -19.83 -23.93
C ALA A 155 -22.19 -18.30 -23.97
N SER A 156 -21.58 -17.68 -22.95
CA SER A 156 -21.35 -16.24 -22.85
C SER A 156 -20.31 -15.91 -21.81
N VAL A 157 -19.79 -14.68 -21.84
CA VAL A 157 -19.03 -14.03 -20.77
C VAL A 157 -19.84 -12.86 -20.24
N VAL A 158 -19.99 -12.75 -18.90
CA VAL A 158 -20.88 -11.78 -18.25
C VAL A 158 -20.15 -11.03 -17.15
N PHE A 159 -20.14 -9.70 -17.21
CA PHE A 159 -19.77 -8.82 -16.11
C PHE A 159 -21.03 -8.19 -15.53
N ASN A 160 -21.36 -8.57 -14.32
CA ASN A 160 -22.60 -8.23 -13.64
C ASN A 160 -22.45 -7.08 -12.64
N SER A 161 -23.48 -6.78 -11.88
CA SER A 161 -23.53 -5.71 -10.87
C SER A 161 -22.56 -5.88 -9.70
N THR A 162 -21.88 -7.03 -9.56
CA THR A 162 -20.76 -7.18 -8.64
C THR A 162 -19.57 -6.33 -9.07
N TYR A 163 -19.38 -6.16 -10.37
CA TYR A 163 -18.22 -5.49 -10.95
C TYR A 163 -18.55 -4.14 -11.57
N ILE A 164 -19.75 -4.03 -12.23
CA ILE A 164 -20.22 -2.79 -12.86
C ILE A 164 -21.13 -2.07 -11.87
N THR A 165 -20.57 -1.09 -11.18
CA THR A 165 -21.21 -0.34 -10.10
C THR A 165 -21.14 1.17 -10.38
N SER A 166 -21.61 1.99 -9.47
CA SER A 166 -21.44 3.45 -9.51
C SER A 166 -20.04 3.92 -9.06
N THR A 167 -19.13 3.00 -8.69
CA THR A 167 -17.79 3.35 -8.20
C THR A 167 -16.92 3.99 -9.29
N TYR A 168 -17.07 3.53 -10.55
CA TYR A 168 -16.29 4.03 -11.66
C TYR A 168 -17.20 4.64 -12.71
N GLU A 169 -16.81 5.78 -13.26
CA GLU A 169 -17.51 6.38 -14.41
C GLU A 169 -17.12 5.76 -15.74
N VAL A 170 -15.95 5.09 -15.78
CA VAL A 170 -15.44 4.46 -16.99
C VAL A 170 -14.97 3.05 -16.68
N TYR A 171 -15.43 2.10 -17.46
CA TYR A 171 -14.99 0.71 -17.44
C TYR A 171 -14.29 0.36 -18.74
N LYS A 172 -13.21 -0.42 -18.64
CA LYS A 172 -12.45 -0.89 -19.78
C LYS A 172 -12.37 -2.41 -19.79
N ILE A 173 -12.65 -3.02 -20.94
CA ILE A 173 -12.57 -4.46 -21.14
C ILE A 173 -11.55 -4.73 -22.23
N PHE A 174 -10.55 -5.54 -21.90
CA PHE A 174 -9.64 -6.13 -22.88
C PHE A 174 -10.02 -7.59 -23.05
N ALA A 175 -10.37 -7.95 -24.27
CA ALA A 175 -10.67 -9.33 -24.62
C ALA A 175 -9.68 -9.82 -25.68
N THR A 176 -9.05 -10.96 -25.43
CA THR A 176 -8.00 -11.54 -26.27
C THR A 176 -8.32 -12.97 -26.63
N ASP A 177 -7.85 -13.40 -27.78
CA ASP A 177 -7.93 -14.79 -28.26
C ASP A 177 -9.37 -15.33 -28.33
N ILE A 178 -10.31 -14.46 -28.71
CA ILE A 178 -11.73 -14.82 -28.83
C ILE A 178 -11.93 -15.64 -30.11
N ILE A 179 -12.28 -16.90 -29.95
CA ILE A 179 -12.58 -17.82 -31.02
C ILE A 179 -14.05 -18.29 -30.90
N ALA A 180 -14.76 -18.31 -32.03
CA ALA A 180 -16.11 -18.86 -32.07
C ALA A 180 -16.09 -20.39 -32.16
N ALA A 181 -17.12 -21.06 -31.63
CA ALA A 181 -17.31 -22.50 -31.81
C ALA A 181 -18.01 -22.86 -33.13
N SER A 182 -18.45 -21.84 -33.86
CA SER A 182 -19.13 -22.00 -35.16
C SER A 182 -18.64 -20.94 -36.14
N ASP A 183 -18.49 -21.32 -37.39
CA ASP A 183 -18.10 -20.41 -38.47
C ASP A 183 -19.15 -19.37 -38.79
N ASN A 184 -18.67 -18.22 -39.25
CA ASN A 184 -19.51 -17.15 -39.82
C ASN A 184 -20.59 -16.65 -38.86
N VAL A 185 -20.31 -16.58 -37.58
CA VAL A 185 -21.23 -16.11 -36.54
C VAL A 185 -20.87 -14.71 -36.08
N ASN A 186 -21.86 -13.89 -35.78
CA ASN A 186 -21.67 -12.54 -35.30
C ASN A 186 -21.31 -12.55 -33.83
N PHE A 187 -20.28 -11.81 -33.44
CA PHE A 187 -19.96 -11.50 -32.03
C PHE A 187 -20.83 -10.34 -31.56
N ARG A 188 -21.43 -10.48 -30.38
CA ARG A 188 -22.47 -9.59 -29.89
C ARG A 188 -22.21 -9.12 -28.48
N THR A 189 -22.74 -7.92 -28.15
CA THR A 189 -22.87 -7.42 -26.77
C THR A 189 -24.33 -7.23 -26.41
N HIS A 190 -24.63 -7.40 -25.14
CA HIS A 190 -25.93 -7.17 -24.55
C HIS A 190 -25.78 -6.35 -23.27
N TYR A 191 -26.78 -5.52 -22.98
CA TYR A 191 -26.76 -4.62 -21.85
C TYR A 191 -28.01 -4.79 -21.01
N SER A 192 -27.87 -4.75 -19.69
CA SER A 192 -28.95 -4.86 -18.73
C SER A 192 -28.79 -3.88 -17.60
N ASP A 193 -29.89 -3.43 -17.02
CA ASP A 193 -29.99 -2.60 -15.81
C ASP A 193 -30.55 -3.38 -14.61
N ASP A 194 -31.05 -4.59 -14.84
CA ASP A 194 -31.65 -5.48 -13.86
C ASP A 194 -30.78 -6.71 -13.55
N ASN A 195 -29.47 -6.53 -13.65
CA ASN A 195 -28.45 -7.54 -13.39
C ASN A 195 -28.52 -8.79 -14.29
N GLY A 196 -29.00 -8.61 -15.53
CA GLY A 196 -29.03 -9.66 -16.54
C GLY A 196 -30.32 -10.49 -16.52
N SER A 197 -31.34 -10.08 -15.78
CA SER A 197 -32.66 -10.69 -15.87
C SER A 197 -33.30 -10.44 -17.25
N ASN A 198 -33.09 -9.23 -17.78
CA ASN A 198 -33.48 -8.85 -19.13
C ASN A 198 -32.35 -8.12 -19.85
N TYR A 199 -32.18 -8.38 -21.14
CA TYR A 199 -31.26 -7.69 -22.04
C TYR A 199 -32.05 -6.97 -23.13
N ASP A 200 -32.84 -5.98 -22.75
CA ASP A 200 -33.82 -5.29 -23.59
C ASP A 200 -33.44 -3.84 -23.90
N LYS A 201 -32.26 -3.40 -23.50
CA LYS A 201 -31.86 -2.00 -23.70
C LYS A 201 -31.75 -1.65 -25.18
N THR A 202 -32.33 -0.52 -25.54
CA THR A 202 -32.20 0.04 -26.87
C THR A 202 -30.80 0.56 -27.12
N PHE A 203 -30.31 0.49 -28.32
CA PHE A 203 -29.00 1.02 -28.67
C PHE A 203 -29.03 1.75 -30.02
N ARG A 204 -28.05 2.65 -30.19
CA ARG A 204 -27.69 3.19 -31.51
C ARG A 204 -26.20 2.95 -31.72
N MET A 205 -25.81 2.47 -32.85
CA MET A 205 -24.44 2.11 -33.15
C MET A 205 -23.99 2.72 -34.48
N ALA A 206 -22.73 3.15 -34.50
CA ALA A 206 -22.01 3.49 -35.71
C ALA A 206 -20.73 2.67 -35.75
N VAL A 207 -20.46 1.98 -36.82
CA VAL A 207 -19.28 1.14 -37.03
C VAL A 207 -18.56 1.54 -38.29
N LEU A 208 -17.24 1.67 -38.18
CA LEU A 208 -16.32 1.79 -39.30
C LEU A 208 -15.45 0.53 -39.34
N GLY A 209 -15.45 -0.19 -40.44
CA GLY A 209 -14.60 -1.36 -40.62
C GLY A 209 -13.76 -1.23 -41.88
N LEU A 210 -12.53 -1.77 -41.81
CA LEU A 210 -11.63 -1.96 -42.95
C LEU A 210 -11.30 -3.44 -43.05
N ASP A 211 -11.39 -3.97 -44.27
CA ASP A 211 -11.08 -5.36 -44.63
C ASP A 211 -9.88 -5.36 -45.59
N ASP A 212 -8.93 -6.26 -45.40
CA ASP A 212 -7.72 -6.40 -46.21
C ASP A 212 -8.01 -6.81 -47.67
N THR A 213 -9.18 -7.38 -47.93
CA THR A 213 -9.57 -7.81 -49.29
C THR A 213 -10.39 -6.78 -50.04
N ASN A 214 -10.93 -5.80 -49.38
CA ASN A 214 -11.75 -4.74 -49.92
C ASN A 214 -11.20 -3.37 -49.54
N SER A 215 -10.78 -2.59 -50.51
CA SER A 215 -10.41 -1.17 -50.31
C SER A 215 -11.59 -0.28 -49.91
N SER A 216 -12.76 -0.87 -49.63
CA SER A 216 -13.99 -0.15 -49.29
C SER A 216 -14.20 -0.16 -47.79
N MET A 217 -14.46 1.01 -47.22
CA MET A 217 -14.93 1.12 -45.86
C MET A 217 -16.31 0.45 -45.74
N ILE A 218 -16.41 -0.50 -44.81
CA ILE A 218 -17.71 -1.05 -44.43
C ILE A 218 -18.32 -0.10 -43.41
N TYR A 219 -19.27 0.68 -43.83
CA TYR A 219 -20.11 1.48 -42.95
C TYR A 219 -21.38 0.68 -42.65
N ASN A 220 -21.53 0.26 -41.41
CA ASN A 220 -22.74 -0.36 -40.93
C ASN A 220 -23.38 0.54 -39.87
N GLN A 221 -24.50 1.14 -40.20
CA GLN A 221 -25.35 1.85 -39.26
C GLN A 221 -26.50 0.91 -38.89
N GLU A 222 -26.36 0.18 -37.80
CA GLU A 222 -27.49 -0.49 -37.22
C GLU A 222 -28.35 0.52 -36.45
N GLY A 223 -29.54 0.76 -36.94
CA GLY A 223 -30.54 1.57 -36.26
C GLY A 223 -31.06 0.92 -35.00
N SER A 224 -31.80 1.69 -34.20
CA SER A 224 -32.36 1.28 -32.91
C SER A 224 -32.97 -0.12 -32.91
N GLY A 225 -32.35 -1.02 -32.17
CA GLY A 225 -32.86 -2.35 -31.85
C GLY A 225 -32.96 -2.51 -30.34
N SER A 226 -33.70 -3.47 -29.86
CA SER A 226 -33.71 -3.87 -28.45
C SER A 226 -32.87 -5.12 -28.25
N GLY A 227 -32.06 -5.10 -27.21
CA GLY A 227 -31.48 -6.30 -26.63
C GLY A 227 -30.10 -6.72 -27.12
N THR A 228 -29.75 -6.61 -28.39
CA THR A 228 -28.53 -7.23 -28.92
C THR A 228 -27.81 -6.34 -29.90
N THR A 229 -26.53 -6.10 -29.66
CA THR A 229 -25.67 -5.33 -30.57
C THR A 229 -24.64 -6.24 -31.22
N THR A 230 -24.63 -6.32 -32.53
CA THR A 230 -23.53 -6.98 -33.27
C THR A 230 -22.33 -6.06 -33.35
N ILE A 231 -21.18 -6.50 -32.86
CA ILE A 231 -19.97 -5.71 -32.83
C ILE A 231 -18.93 -6.11 -33.87
N ASN A 232 -19.22 -7.07 -34.72
CA ASN A 232 -18.38 -7.39 -35.87
C ASN A 232 -19.11 -7.36 -37.19
N ALA A 233 -18.50 -6.80 -38.23
CA ALA A 233 -18.98 -6.82 -39.59
C ALA A 233 -18.43 -8.02 -40.39
N ASN A 234 -17.25 -8.52 -40.04
CA ASN A 234 -16.67 -9.74 -40.57
C ASN A 234 -16.86 -10.86 -39.58
N ARG A 235 -17.37 -11.95 -40.04
CA ARG A 235 -17.76 -13.09 -39.22
C ARG A 235 -16.53 -13.88 -38.85
N PRO A 236 -16.18 -13.96 -37.56
CA PRO A 236 -15.06 -14.79 -37.09
C PRO A 236 -15.33 -16.26 -37.45
N GLY A 237 -14.27 -16.98 -37.65
CA GLY A 237 -14.29 -18.42 -37.85
C GLY A 237 -13.87 -19.20 -36.60
N THR A 238 -13.60 -20.49 -36.82
CA THR A 238 -13.27 -21.45 -35.76
C THR A 238 -11.81 -21.80 -35.63
N ASP A 239 -10.98 -21.35 -36.58
CA ASP A 239 -9.56 -21.71 -36.62
C ASP A 239 -8.71 -20.83 -35.69
N ALA A 240 -7.54 -21.35 -35.34
CA ALA A 240 -6.67 -20.68 -34.34
C ALA A 240 -6.08 -19.35 -34.85
N ASP A 241 -6.02 -19.11 -36.14
CA ASP A 241 -5.58 -17.87 -36.79
C ASP A 241 -6.74 -16.87 -37.01
N GLU A 242 -7.99 -17.28 -36.76
CA GLU A 242 -9.18 -16.45 -36.82
C GLU A 242 -9.54 -15.78 -35.50
N GLN A 243 -8.53 -15.51 -34.67
CA GLN A 243 -8.69 -14.89 -33.36
C GLN A 243 -9.19 -13.45 -33.45
N ASN A 244 -10.03 -13.10 -32.50
CA ASN A 244 -10.54 -11.75 -32.35
C ASN A 244 -9.98 -11.14 -31.06
N ASN A 245 -9.50 -9.90 -31.15
CA ASN A 245 -8.98 -9.16 -30.02
C ASN A 245 -9.70 -7.81 -29.93
N MET A 246 -10.17 -7.44 -28.75
CA MET A 246 -11.03 -6.27 -28.57
C MET A 246 -10.58 -5.43 -27.37
N GLU A 247 -10.57 -4.13 -27.59
CA GLU A 247 -10.60 -3.13 -26.53
C GLU A 247 -12.00 -2.49 -26.54
N PHE A 248 -12.70 -2.57 -25.42
CA PHE A 248 -14.05 -2.02 -25.25
C PHE A 248 -14.06 -1.09 -24.03
N THR A 249 -14.65 0.09 -24.20
CA THR A 249 -14.78 1.08 -23.12
C THR A 249 -16.25 1.44 -22.95
N LEU A 250 -16.74 1.34 -21.72
CA LEU A 250 -18.09 1.78 -21.32
C LEU A 250 -17.98 3.03 -20.48
N TYR A 251 -18.70 4.07 -20.84
CA TYR A 251 -18.75 5.37 -20.17
C TYR A 251 -20.06 5.55 -19.42
N LYS A 252 -19.97 6.06 -18.19
CA LYS A 252 -21.10 6.43 -17.32
C LYS A 252 -22.23 5.41 -17.25
N PRO A 253 -21.95 4.16 -16.89
CA PRO A 253 -23.00 3.17 -16.80
C PRO A 253 -24.00 3.47 -15.69
N SER A 254 -23.64 4.27 -14.69
CA SER A 254 -24.44 4.52 -13.47
C SER A 254 -25.52 5.57 -13.59
N GLY A 255 -25.71 6.20 -14.76
CA GLY A 255 -26.78 7.18 -14.92
C GLY A 255 -26.83 7.85 -16.28
N GLY A 256 -28.03 8.08 -16.78
CA GLY A 256 -28.26 8.66 -18.09
C GLY A 256 -27.97 7.67 -19.23
N TYR A 257 -27.75 8.20 -20.41
CA TYR A 257 -27.37 7.37 -21.55
C TYR A 257 -25.96 6.81 -21.37
N GLY A 258 -25.79 5.49 -21.35
CA GLY A 258 -24.49 4.83 -21.42
C GLY A 258 -23.89 5.00 -22.82
N TYR A 259 -22.61 5.33 -22.89
CA TYR A 259 -21.86 5.32 -24.15
C TYR A 259 -20.80 4.25 -24.09
N ALA A 260 -20.57 3.58 -25.20
CA ALA A 260 -19.45 2.67 -25.34
C ALA A 260 -18.74 2.92 -26.66
N HIS A 261 -17.47 2.63 -26.70
CA HIS A 261 -16.75 2.47 -27.96
C HIS A 261 -15.87 1.23 -27.89
N TYR A 262 -15.53 0.70 -29.05
CA TYR A 262 -14.62 -0.44 -29.14
C TYR A 262 -13.70 -0.31 -30.35
N ILE A 263 -12.55 -0.93 -30.23
CA ILE A 263 -11.63 -1.23 -31.31
C ILE A 263 -11.44 -2.74 -31.31
N MET A 264 -11.64 -3.37 -32.44
CA MET A 264 -11.53 -4.81 -32.58
C MET A 264 -10.68 -5.17 -33.79
N ALA A 265 -9.64 -5.96 -33.55
CA ALA A 265 -8.90 -6.65 -34.60
C ALA A 265 -9.49 -8.03 -34.76
N LEU A 266 -9.84 -8.35 -35.98
CA LEU A 266 -10.58 -9.56 -36.35
C LEU A 266 -9.75 -10.39 -37.30
N GLY A 267 -9.50 -11.65 -36.93
CA GLY A 267 -9.19 -12.71 -37.89
C GLY A 267 -10.50 -13.28 -38.41
N GLY A 268 -10.70 -13.28 -39.68
CA GLY A 268 -11.89 -13.83 -40.31
C GLY A 268 -11.59 -15.06 -41.18
N SER A 269 -12.63 -15.83 -41.48
CA SER A 269 -12.50 -17.02 -42.34
C SER A 269 -11.80 -16.69 -43.65
N ASN A 270 -10.94 -17.59 -44.11
CA ASN A 270 -10.11 -17.46 -45.33
C ASN A 270 -8.92 -16.47 -45.19
N ASP A 271 -8.21 -16.49 -44.10
CA ASP A 271 -6.99 -15.68 -43.84
C ASP A 271 -7.23 -14.16 -43.94
N ARG A 272 -8.41 -13.68 -43.63
CA ARG A 272 -8.75 -12.26 -43.70
C ARG A 272 -8.46 -11.56 -42.39
N MET A 273 -7.89 -10.37 -42.48
CA MET A 273 -7.81 -9.45 -41.37
C MET A 273 -8.71 -8.25 -41.56
N SER A 274 -9.38 -7.85 -40.49
CA SER A 274 -10.11 -6.58 -40.46
C SER A 274 -9.92 -5.86 -39.15
N VAL A 275 -10.09 -4.54 -39.20
CA VAL A 275 -10.14 -3.68 -38.00
C VAL A 275 -11.51 -3.02 -37.98
N GLN A 276 -12.15 -3.04 -36.85
CA GLN A 276 -13.41 -2.36 -36.64
C GLN A 276 -13.31 -1.37 -35.48
N ILE A 277 -13.85 -0.20 -35.67
CA ILE A 277 -14.03 0.83 -34.65
C ILE A 277 -15.52 1.12 -34.57
N GLY A 278 -16.11 0.92 -33.41
CA GLY A 278 -17.52 1.16 -33.19
C GLY A 278 -17.79 2.07 -32.04
N ALA A 279 -18.82 2.87 -32.15
CA ALA A 279 -19.37 3.66 -31.06
C ALA A 279 -20.83 3.28 -30.84
N LEU A 280 -21.21 3.14 -29.58
CA LEU A 280 -22.58 2.80 -29.20
C LEU A 280 -23.11 3.83 -28.22
N ARG A 281 -24.37 4.16 -28.33
CA ARG A 281 -25.18 4.74 -27.28
C ARG A 281 -26.18 3.71 -26.81
N VAL A 282 -26.08 3.29 -25.58
CA VAL A 282 -27.04 2.41 -24.92
C VAL A 282 -28.10 3.30 -24.30
N GLY A 283 -29.32 3.15 -24.77
CA GLY A 283 -30.28 4.21 -24.80
C GLY A 283 -31.34 4.25 -23.80
N GLU A 284 -31.34 4.32 -22.53
CA GLU A 284 -32.40 4.86 -21.67
C GLU A 284 -31.76 5.41 -20.38
N SER A 285 -32.56 6.11 -19.56
CA SER A 285 -32.05 6.81 -18.35
C SER A 285 -31.61 5.87 -17.22
N ASP A 286 -31.62 4.56 -17.44
CA ASP A 286 -31.33 3.58 -16.42
C ASP A 286 -29.86 3.17 -16.41
N ALA A 287 -29.36 2.89 -15.21
CA ALA A 287 -27.97 2.49 -15.00
C ALA A 287 -27.71 1.10 -15.58
N ILE A 288 -26.74 0.99 -16.50
CA ILE A 288 -26.26 -0.31 -16.97
C ILE A 288 -25.41 -0.94 -15.87
N ASN A 289 -25.81 -2.11 -15.41
CA ASN A 289 -25.12 -2.86 -14.38
C ASN A 289 -24.70 -4.28 -14.80
N ASN A 290 -24.92 -4.61 -16.08
CA ASN A 290 -24.54 -5.90 -16.62
C ASN A 290 -24.24 -5.80 -18.12
N ILE A 291 -23.11 -6.38 -18.53
CA ILE A 291 -22.72 -6.54 -19.94
C ILE A 291 -22.48 -8.02 -20.18
N LYS A 292 -23.04 -8.53 -21.26
CA LYS A 292 -22.84 -9.90 -21.74
C LYS A 292 -22.24 -9.89 -23.14
N PHE A 293 -21.30 -10.78 -23.39
CA PHE A 293 -20.71 -11.07 -24.69
C PHE A 293 -21.05 -12.50 -25.08
N ASP A 294 -21.51 -12.69 -26.30
CA ASP A 294 -21.77 -14.00 -26.86
C ASP A 294 -21.61 -14.01 -28.39
N PHE A 295 -21.75 -15.15 -29.00
CA PHE A 295 -21.95 -15.30 -30.45
C PHE A 295 -23.42 -15.50 -30.78
N ALA A 296 -23.82 -15.14 -32.00
CA ALA A 296 -25.20 -15.26 -32.47
C ALA A 296 -25.70 -16.72 -32.52
N SER A 297 -24.77 -17.66 -32.68
CA SER A 297 -25.00 -19.09 -32.50
C SER A 297 -23.70 -19.78 -32.10
N GLY A 298 -23.79 -20.90 -31.39
CA GLY A 298 -22.63 -21.58 -30.82
C GLY A 298 -22.06 -20.88 -29.62
N ASN A 299 -21.04 -21.49 -29.04
CA ASN A 299 -20.34 -21.01 -27.86
C ASN A 299 -19.14 -20.14 -28.22
N ILE A 300 -18.59 -19.43 -27.25
CA ILE A 300 -17.22 -18.89 -27.26
C ILE A 300 -16.31 -20.08 -27.01
N ALA A 301 -15.57 -20.55 -28.02
CA ALA A 301 -14.70 -21.71 -27.92
C ALA A 301 -13.56 -21.41 -26.96
N SER A 302 -12.93 -20.23 -27.09
CA SER A 302 -11.89 -19.71 -26.21
C SER A 302 -11.94 -18.19 -26.14
N GLY A 303 -11.20 -17.62 -25.20
CA GLY A 303 -10.98 -16.18 -25.06
C GLY A 303 -10.82 -15.78 -23.62
N THR A 304 -10.05 -14.71 -23.37
CA THR A 304 -9.89 -14.15 -22.04
C THR A 304 -10.35 -12.70 -22.02
N PHE A 305 -11.26 -12.40 -21.10
CA PHE A 305 -11.88 -11.09 -20.93
C PHE A 305 -11.46 -10.51 -19.58
N ARG A 306 -10.84 -9.33 -19.57
CA ARG A 306 -10.37 -8.64 -18.37
C ARG A 306 -11.07 -7.31 -18.23
N LEU A 307 -11.75 -7.11 -17.10
CA LEU A 307 -12.47 -5.89 -16.76
C LEU A 307 -11.66 -5.03 -15.82
N TYR A 308 -11.61 -3.74 -16.11
CA TYR A 308 -10.97 -2.71 -15.30
C TYR A 308 -11.94 -1.54 -15.09
N GLY A 309 -11.85 -0.92 -13.90
CA GLY A 309 -12.42 0.40 -13.63
C GLY A 309 -11.35 1.48 -13.79
N ILE A 310 -11.73 2.65 -14.29
CA ILE A 310 -10.84 3.82 -14.35
C ILE A 310 -11.18 4.72 -13.17
N THR A 311 -10.18 4.98 -12.32
CA THR A 311 -10.36 5.89 -11.18
C THR A 311 -10.50 7.32 -11.66
N ASN A 312 -11.48 8.02 -11.11
CA ASN A 312 -11.58 9.47 -11.20
C ASN A 312 -10.57 10.05 -10.20
N SER A 313 -9.45 10.56 -10.72
CA SER A 313 -8.41 11.23 -9.91
C SER A 313 -8.84 12.64 -9.54
#